data_ebc6b2f8ad0c7002521011243a316290
#
_entry.id   ebc6b2f8ad0c7002521011243a316290
#
_cell.length_a   1.000
_cell.length_b   1.000
_cell.length_c   1.000
_cell.angle_alpha   90.00
_cell.angle_beta   90.00
_cell.angle_gamma   90.00
#
_symmetry.space_group_name_H-M   'P 1'
#
loop_
_entity.id
_entity.type
_entity.pdbx_description
1 polymer ?
#
loop_
_entity_poly.entity_id
_entity_poly.type
_entity_poly.pdbx_seq_one_letter_code
_entity_poly.pdbx_strand_id
1 'polypeptide(L)'
;MDIDKQILNNVSSVHENGSETGSEGWGYKWNVELAKKMVMRTHTTCVSVRHLADNKPVEDRVFSVGRVFRNEKVTFKNLVEFHQIEGIVVGDKVTLRDLMGLLTKFYNKLGFNKIKFWPSFFPYTEPSLQSMVYHEGLSKWIELGGMGIFRPEVTKPLGVNNPVLAWGSGLERLVMLRYGIDDVRKLYENDLDWLRGVPLCP
;
A
#
# COMPACT_ATOMS: atom_id res chain seq x y z
N MET A 1 -26.79 -2.59 -2.47
CA MET A 1 -26.49 -1.41 -1.63
C MET A 1 -26.74 -0.20 -2.52
N ASP A 2 -27.72 0.64 -2.17
CA ASP A 2 -27.94 1.90 -2.89
C ASP A 2 -26.88 2.90 -2.45
N ILE A 3 -26.01 3.28 -3.36
CA ILE A 3 -25.02 4.33 -3.13
C ILE A 3 -25.67 5.66 -3.51
N ASP A 4 -25.46 6.67 -2.68
CA ASP A 4 -25.97 8.01 -2.94
C ASP A 4 -25.54 8.51 -4.33
N LYS A 5 -26.49 9.00 -5.11
CA LYS A 5 -26.26 9.51 -6.47
C LYS A 5 -25.26 10.67 -6.49
N GLN A 6 -25.27 11.51 -5.46
CA GLN A 6 -24.34 12.64 -5.36
C GLN A 6 -22.90 12.13 -5.20
N ILE A 7 -22.69 11.11 -4.36
CA ILE A 7 -21.36 10.48 -4.20
C ILE A 7 -20.89 9.86 -5.51
N LEU A 8 -21.78 9.12 -6.21
CA LEU A 8 -21.45 8.53 -7.52
C LEU A 8 -21.03 9.59 -8.54
N ASN A 9 -21.77 10.70 -8.63
CA ASN A 9 -21.46 11.77 -9.55
C ASN A 9 -20.15 12.47 -9.21
N ASN A 10 -19.89 12.74 -7.93
CA ASN A 10 -18.65 13.36 -7.47
C ASN A 10 -17.45 12.48 -7.80
N VAL A 11 -17.53 11.17 -7.51
CA VAL A 11 -16.45 10.23 -7.82
C VAL A 11 -16.22 10.13 -9.33
N SER A 12 -17.28 10.05 -10.14
CA SER A 12 -17.18 10.04 -11.60
C SER A 12 -16.50 11.29 -12.14
N SER A 13 -16.92 12.48 -11.68
CA SER A 13 -16.33 13.75 -12.10
C SER A 13 -14.86 13.87 -11.74
N VAL A 14 -14.48 13.54 -10.50
CA VAL A 14 -13.06 13.55 -10.07
C VAL A 14 -12.25 12.55 -10.87
N HIS A 15 -12.77 11.36 -11.12
CA HIS A 15 -12.09 10.33 -11.89
C HIS A 15 -11.85 10.72 -13.35
N GLU A 16 -12.88 11.26 -14.01
CA GLU A 16 -12.85 11.53 -15.46
C GLU A 16 -12.03 12.77 -15.82
N ASN A 17 -12.14 13.85 -15.02
CA ASN A 17 -11.58 15.16 -15.35
C ASN A 17 -10.97 15.92 -14.17
N GLY A 18 -10.81 15.27 -13.01
CA GLY A 18 -10.23 15.88 -11.82
C GLY A 18 -11.16 16.84 -11.07
N SER A 19 -12.28 17.28 -11.64
CA SER A 19 -13.22 18.23 -11.02
C SER A 19 -12.49 19.41 -10.36
N GLU A 20 -12.76 19.74 -9.11
CA GLU A 20 -12.16 20.86 -8.36
C GLU A 20 -10.79 20.52 -7.73
N THR A 21 -10.18 19.38 -8.06
CA THR A 21 -8.92 18.95 -7.44
C THR A 21 -7.69 19.69 -7.98
N GLY A 22 -7.83 20.38 -9.13
CA GLY A 22 -6.72 21.03 -9.83
C GLY A 22 -5.86 20.05 -10.61
N SER A 23 -6.40 18.91 -10.98
CA SER A 23 -5.79 17.89 -11.85
C SER A 23 -6.73 17.57 -13.02
N GLU A 24 -6.26 16.75 -13.95
CA GLU A 24 -7.05 16.31 -15.12
C GLU A 24 -7.76 14.95 -14.90
N GLY A 25 -7.69 14.41 -13.67
CA GLY A 25 -8.20 13.08 -13.37
C GLY A 25 -7.36 11.96 -14.01
N TRP A 26 -8.01 10.84 -14.33
CA TRP A 26 -7.34 9.70 -14.99
C TRP A 26 -7.58 9.68 -16.51
N GLY A 27 -8.40 10.59 -17.06
CA GLY A 27 -8.59 10.79 -18.49
C GLY A 27 -9.38 9.71 -19.21
N TYR A 28 -10.11 8.85 -18.50
CA TYR A 28 -11.03 7.86 -19.09
C TYR A 28 -12.36 7.77 -18.33
N LYS A 29 -13.40 7.28 -19.01
CA LYS A 29 -14.74 7.17 -18.42
C LYS A 29 -14.78 6.23 -17.24
N TRP A 30 -15.37 6.70 -16.15
CA TRP A 30 -15.62 5.88 -14.98
C TRP A 30 -16.79 4.92 -15.23
N ASN A 31 -16.63 3.66 -14.81
CA ASN A 31 -17.66 2.65 -14.98
C ASN A 31 -18.43 2.44 -13.68
N VAL A 32 -19.62 3.00 -13.60
CA VAL A 32 -20.49 2.94 -12.43
C VAL A 32 -20.93 1.51 -12.09
N GLU A 33 -21.13 0.65 -13.09
CA GLU A 33 -21.57 -0.73 -12.87
C GLU A 33 -20.45 -1.58 -12.28
N LEU A 34 -19.20 -1.32 -12.66
CA LEU A 34 -18.05 -1.93 -12.00
C LEU A 34 -17.88 -1.40 -10.57
N ALA A 35 -18.05 -0.11 -10.36
CA ALA A 35 -17.88 0.52 -9.05
C ALA A 35 -18.90 0.05 -8.02
N LYS A 36 -20.09 -0.36 -8.44
CA LYS A 36 -21.16 -0.92 -7.57
C LYS A 36 -20.90 -2.37 -7.14
N LYS A 37 -19.97 -3.08 -7.79
CA LYS A 37 -19.70 -4.47 -7.45
C LYS A 37 -19.01 -4.58 -6.09
N MET A 38 -19.51 -5.50 -5.26
CA MET A 38 -18.84 -5.85 -4.01
C MET A 38 -17.57 -6.62 -4.31
N VAL A 39 -16.46 -6.19 -3.70
CA VAL A 39 -15.16 -6.85 -3.83
C VAL A 39 -14.51 -7.03 -2.46
N MET A 40 -13.73 -8.08 -2.31
CA MET A 40 -12.81 -8.20 -1.18
C MET A 40 -11.70 -7.15 -1.36
N ARG A 41 -11.30 -6.48 -0.27
CA ARG A 41 -10.28 -5.42 -0.38
C ARG A 41 -8.95 -5.96 -0.91
N THR A 42 -8.39 -5.30 -1.91
CA THR A 42 -7.14 -5.71 -2.58
C THR A 42 -5.89 -5.08 -1.94
N HIS A 43 -6.09 -4.07 -1.09
CA HIS A 43 -5.05 -3.37 -0.33
C HIS A 43 -5.67 -2.70 0.91
N THR A 44 -4.83 -2.28 1.85
CA THR A 44 -5.29 -1.63 3.09
C THR A 44 -5.48 -0.11 2.93
N THR A 45 -5.22 0.47 1.76
CA THR A 45 -5.40 1.90 1.47
C THR A 45 -6.83 2.39 1.71
N CYS A 46 -7.84 1.51 1.60
CA CYS A 46 -9.22 1.84 1.99
C CYS A 46 -9.35 2.23 3.47
N VAL A 47 -8.49 1.72 4.35
CA VAL A 47 -8.44 2.09 5.78
C VAL A 47 -7.80 3.46 5.94
N SER A 48 -6.67 3.69 5.27
CA SER A 48 -5.96 4.98 5.30
C SER A 48 -6.83 6.10 4.73
N VAL A 49 -7.50 5.87 3.61
CA VAL A 49 -8.41 6.86 2.99
C VAL A 49 -9.62 7.15 3.90
N ARG A 50 -10.18 6.15 4.55
CA ARG A 50 -11.25 6.34 5.55
C ARG A 50 -10.76 7.17 6.72
N HIS A 51 -9.56 6.87 7.26
CA HIS A 51 -8.96 7.66 8.33
C HIS A 51 -8.80 9.13 7.93
N LEU A 52 -8.35 9.41 6.71
CA LEU A 52 -8.26 10.78 6.17
C LEU A 52 -9.62 11.46 6.08
N ALA A 53 -10.66 10.74 5.62
CA ALA A 53 -12.01 11.26 5.49
C ALA A 53 -12.63 11.62 6.85
N ASP A 54 -12.44 10.75 7.84
CA ASP A 54 -13.04 10.89 9.16
C ASP A 54 -12.35 11.98 10.00
N ASN A 55 -11.03 12.11 9.90
CA ASN A 55 -10.22 12.96 10.76
C ASN A 55 -9.72 14.26 10.10
N LYS A 56 -9.61 14.30 8.78
CA LYS A 56 -9.10 15.45 8.00
C LYS A 56 -7.82 16.06 8.59
N PRO A 57 -6.79 15.26 8.86
CA PRO A 57 -5.64 15.71 9.62
C PRO A 57 -4.81 16.75 8.86
N VAL A 58 -4.26 17.72 9.59
CA VAL A 58 -3.23 18.65 9.11
C VAL A 58 -1.84 18.02 9.19
N GLU A 59 -1.57 17.31 10.29
CA GLU A 59 -0.38 16.47 10.49
C GLU A 59 -0.80 15.17 11.14
N ASP A 60 -0.28 14.06 10.61
CA ASP A 60 -0.55 12.73 11.17
C ASP A 60 0.46 11.69 10.68
N ARG A 61 0.57 10.59 11.44
CA ARG A 61 1.38 9.41 11.09
C ARG A 61 0.67 8.18 11.58
N VAL A 62 0.06 7.46 10.68
CA VAL A 62 -0.69 6.26 11.01
C VAL A 62 -0.25 5.10 10.13
N PHE A 63 -0.44 3.90 10.66
CA PHE A 63 -0.26 2.67 9.89
C PHE A 63 -1.38 1.68 10.21
N SER A 64 -1.59 0.76 9.33
CA SER A 64 -2.52 -0.35 9.51
C SER A 64 -1.91 -1.66 9.01
N VAL A 65 -2.33 -2.75 9.61
CA VAL A 65 -2.06 -4.11 9.15
C VAL A 65 -3.38 -4.81 8.94
N GLY A 66 -3.55 -5.46 7.82
CA GLY A 66 -4.80 -6.16 7.55
C GLY A 66 -4.70 -7.14 6.40
N ARG A 67 -5.65 -8.07 6.37
CA ARG A 67 -5.79 -9.04 5.30
C ARG A 67 -6.24 -8.35 4.01
N VAL A 68 -5.66 -8.77 2.91
CA VAL A 68 -5.99 -8.33 1.56
C VAL A 68 -6.15 -9.54 0.65
N PHE A 69 -6.90 -9.35 -0.43
CA PHE A 69 -7.31 -10.45 -1.30
C PHE A 69 -7.01 -10.08 -2.75
N ARG A 70 -6.33 -10.97 -3.46
CA ARG A 70 -6.02 -10.78 -4.89
C ARG A 70 -6.29 -12.06 -5.65
N ASN A 71 -6.85 -11.92 -6.83
CA ASN A 71 -7.08 -13.05 -7.74
C ASN A 71 -5.75 -13.44 -8.40
N GLU A 72 -4.89 -14.10 -7.63
CA GLU A 72 -3.59 -14.59 -8.07
C GLU A 72 -3.53 -16.10 -8.04
N LYS A 73 -2.67 -16.67 -8.87
CA LYS A 73 -2.37 -18.11 -8.78
C LYS A 73 -1.54 -18.37 -7.53
N VAL A 74 -2.00 -19.31 -6.70
CA VAL A 74 -1.25 -19.73 -5.50
C VAL A 74 0.07 -20.40 -5.92
N THR A 75 1.17 -19.89 -5.39
CA THR A 75 2.53 -20.39 -5.62
C THR A 75 3.32 -20.31 -4.32
N PHE A 76 4.56 -20.74 -4.34
CA PHE A 76 5.48 -20.56 -3.19
C PHE A 76 5.80 -19.10 -2.86
N LYS A 77 5.39 -18.13 -3.72
CA LYS A 77 5.62 -16.69 -3.51
C LYS A 77 4.32 -15.90 -3.33
N ASN A 78 3.21 -16.39 -3.82
CA ASN A 78 1.95 -15.65 -3.92
C ASN A 78 0.81 -16.46 -3.33
N LEU A 79 -0.04 -15.78 -2.57
CA LEU A 79 -1.30 -16.29 -2.02
C LEU A 79 -2.46 -15.42 -2.52
N VAL A 80 -3.67 -15.99 -2.51
CA VAL A 80 -4.90 -15.23 -2.80
C VAL A 80 -5.34 -14.36 -1.63
N GLU A 81 -4.94 -14.73 -0.43
CA GLU A 81 -5.13 -14.00 0.81
C GLU A 81 -3.76 -13.83 1.51
N PHE A 82 -3.43 -12.61 1.90
CA PHE A 82 -2.20 -12.31 2.63
C PHE A 82 -2.36 -11.03 3.44
N HIS A 83 -1.37 -10.66 4.25
CA HIS A 83 -1.39 -9.43 5.03
C HIS A 83 -0.60 -8.32 4.34
N GLN A 84 -1.15 -7.13 4.38
CA GLN A 84 -0.45 -5.91 3.98
C GLN A 84 -0.26 -5.02 5.21
N ILE A 85 0.95 -4.51 5.36
CA ILE A 85 1.24 -3.36 6.21
C ILE A 85 1.28 -2.13 5.33
N GLU A 86 0.58 -1.08 5.73
CA GLU A 86 0.51 0.20 5.02
C GLU A 86 0.60 1.34 6.02
N GLY A 87 1.21 2.45 5.61
CA GLY A 87 1.25 3.65 6.42
C GLY A 87 1.14 4.92 5.58
N ILE A 88 0.66 5.97 6.22
CA ILE A 88 0.61 7.32 5.67
C ILE A 88 1.27 8.31 6.61
N VAL A 89 1.83 9.38 6.03
CA VAL A 89 2.32 10.57 6.74
C VAL A 89 1.71 11.79 6.10
N VAL A 90 0.99 12.58 6.88
CA VAL A 90 0.39 13.85 6.47
C VAL A 90 1.22 15.01 7.05
N GLY A 91 1.46 16.04 6.27
CA GLY A 91 2.14 17.25 6.76
C GLY A 91 2.36 18.28 5.66
N ASP A 92 2.53 19.55 6.03
CA ASP A 92 2.64 20.67 5.08
C ASP A 92 3.95 20.68 4.27
N LYS A 93 5.02 20.15 4.84
CA LYS A 93 6.38 20.15 4.26
C LYS A 93 6.95 18.77 3.99
N VAL A 94 6.12 17.72 4.05
CA VAL A 94 6.58 16.36 3.79
C VAL A 94 6.83 16.15 2.30
N THR A 95 7.88 15.41 1.99
CA THR A 95 8.38 15.20 0.62
C THR A 95 8.60 13.72 0.33
N LEU A 96 8.76 13.38 -0.94
CA LEU A 96 9.16 12.02 -1.33
C LEU A 96 10.48 11.58 -0.68
N ARG A 97 11.40 12.53 -0.44
CA ARG A 97 12.67 12.27 0.27
C ARG A 97 12.44 11.80 1.71
N ASP A 98 11.47 12.39 2.41
CA ASP A 98 11.10 12.00 3.76
C ASP A 98 10.53 10.59 3.79
N LEU A 99 9.70 10.25 2.78
CA LEU A 99 9.17 8.90 2.63
C LEU A 99 10.26 7.87 2.36
N MET A 100 11.22 8.18 1.48
CA MET A 100 12.39 7.33 1.23
C MET A 100 13.22 7.14 2.51
N GLY A 101 13.44 8.22 3.28
CA GLY A 101 14.15 8.18 4.55
C GLY A 101 13.43 7.34 5.61
N LEU A 102 12.10 7.47 5.70
CA LEU A 102 11.26 6.68 6.60
C LEU A 102 11.39 5.18 6.30
N LEU A 103 11.19 4.79 5.02
CA LEU A 103 11.25 3.39 4.62
C LEU A 103 12.67 2.81 4.72
N THR A 104 13.70 3.61 4.46
CA THR A 104 15.08 3.18 4.72
C THR A 104 15.28 2.82 6.19
N LYS A 105 14.82 3.67 7.12
CA LYS A 105 14.89 3.38 8.56
C LYS A 105 14.06 2.16 8.95
N PHE A 106 12.87 2.01 8.36
CA PHE A 106 11.99 0.87 8.61
C PHE A 106 12.67 -0.44 8.18
N TYR A 107 13.17 -0.53 6.96
CA TYR A 107 13.82 -1.73 6.45
C TYR A 107 15.15 -2.04 7.16
N ASN A 108 15.93 -1.02 7.52
CA ASN A 108 17.15 -1.21 8.31
C ASN A 108 16.85 -1.83 9.68
N LYS A 109 15.76 -1.40 10.34
CA LYS A 109 15.32 -2.01 11.61
C LYS A 109 14.88 -3.48 11.46
N LEU A 110 14.44 -3.88 10.27
CA LEU A 110 14.15 -5.28 9.93
C LEU A 110 15.39 -6.06 9.48
N GLY A 111 16.59 -5.44 9.48
CA GLY A 111 17.84 -6.07 9.10
C GLY A 111 18.19 -5.98 7.61
N PHE A 112 17.44 -5.23 6.82
CA PHE A 112 17.72 -5.03 5.38
C PHE A 112 18.55 -3.76 5.18
N ASN A 113 19.85 -3.90 4.90
CA ASN A 113 20.77 -2.76 4.81
C ASN A 113 21.00 -2.24 3.37
N LYS A 114 20.75 -3.08 2.35
CA LYS A 114 20.87 -2.70 0.95
C LYS A 114 19.48 -2.45 0.38
N ILE A 115 19.12 -1.18 0.23
CA ILE A 115 17.80 -0.72 -0.18
C ILE A 115 17.96 0.16 -1.41
N LYS A 116 17.05 0.04 -2.37
CA LYS A 116 16.91 1.01 -3.46
C LYS A 116 15.43 1.29 -3.73
N PHE A 117 15.19 2.46 -4.30
CA PHE A 117 13.89 2.90 -4.76
C PHE A 117 13.92 3.02 -6.27
N TRP A 118 12.88 2.49 -6.92
CA TRP A 118 12.78 2.47 -8.37
C TRP A 118 11.50 3.16 -8.82
N PRO A 119 11.53 4.02 -9.84
CA PRO A 119 10.32 4.60 -10.38
C PRO A 119 9.30 3.54 -10.77
N SER A 120 8.05 3.76 -10.40
CA SER A 120 6.95 2.85 -10.67
C SER A 120 5.69 3.64 -10.97
N PHE A 121 4.59 2.95 -11.24
CA PHE A 121 3.29 3.55 -11.46
C PHE A 121 2.25 2.91 -10.55
N PHE A 122 1.55 3.75 -9.79
CA PHE A 122 0.33 3.38 -9.08
C PHE A 122 -0.74 4.44 -9.37
N PRO A 123 -2.00 4.04 -9.67
CA PRO A 123 -3.01 4.99 -10.14
C PRO A 123 -3.36 6.08 -9.13
N TYR A 124 -3.08 5.89 -7.85
CA TYR A 124 -3.45 6.80 -6.76
C TYR A 124 -2.26 7.59 -6.16
N THR A 125 -1.05 7.44 -6.68
CA THR A 125 0.13 8.21 -6.26
C THR A 125 0.86 8.85 -7.43
N GLU A 126 1.41 10.06 -7.21
CA GLU A 126 2.28 10.77 -8.13
C GLU A 126 3.20 11.72 -7.33
N PRO A 127 4.51 11.56 -7.37
CA PRO A 127 5.27 10.47 -7.99
C PRO A 127 5.09 9.13 -7.26
N SER A 128 5.36 8.04 -8.01
CA SER A 128 5.28 6.67 -7.49
C SER A 128 6.64 5.98 -7.56
N LEU A 129 6.98 5.26 -6.50
CA LEU A 129 8.18 4.44 -6.41
C LEU A 129 7.82 3.05 -5.89
N GLN A 130 8.65 2.08 -6.20
CA GLN A 130 8.68 0.80 -5.49
C GLN A 130 9.99 0.66 -4.71
N SER A 131 9.90 0.08 -3.53
CA SER A 131 11.04 -0.22 -2.67
C SER A 131 11.53 -1.64 -2.92
N MET A 132 12.84 -1.81 -2.96
CA MET A 132 13.51 -3.09 -3.17
C MET A 132 14.63 -3.27 -2.16
N VAL A 133 14.84 -4.50 -1.71
CA VAL A 133 16.00 -4.89 -0.89
C VAL A 133 16.83 -5.93 -1.63
N TYR A 134 18.13 -5.90 -1.39
CA TYR A 134 19.01 -6.92 -1.92
C TYR A 134 19.08 -8.13 -0.99
N HIS A 135 18.78 -9.30 -1.53
CA HIS A 135 18.85 -10.56 -0.80
C HIS A 135 20.17 -11.26 -1.14
N GLU A 136 21.10 -11.34 -0.17
CA GLU A 136 22.45 -11.88 -0.37
C GLU A 136 22.42 -13.33 -0.84
N GLY A 137 21.65 -14.19 -0.16
CA GLY A 137 21.59 -15.63 -0.47
C GLY A 137 21.01 -15.95 -1.86
N LEU A 138 20.20 -15.06 -2.42
CA LEU A 138 19.64 -15.19 -3.77
C LEU A 138 20.38 -14.32 -4.79
N SER A 139 21.35 -13.52 -4.36
CA SER A 139 22.12 -12.57 -5.18
C SER A 139 21.24 -11.70 -6.08
N LYS A 140 20.08 -11.23 -5.58
CA LYS A 140 19.12 -10.43 -6.37
C LYS A 140 18.35 -9.40 -5.56
N TRP A 141 17.84 -8.41 -6.26
CA TRP A 141 16.91 -7.44 -5.72
C TRP A 141 15.50 -8.02 -5.64
N ILE A 142 14.85 -7.84 -4.50
CA ILE A 142 13.49 -8.30 -4.24
C ILE A 142 12.63 -7.07 -3.96
N GLU A 143 11.53 -6.95 -4.70
CA GLU A 143 10.52 -5.93 -4.48
C GLU A 143 9.77 -6.21 -3.16
N LEU A 144 9.59 -5.16 -2.35
CA LEU A 144 8.87 -5.24 -1.08
C LEU A 144 7.52 -4.53 -1.14
N GLY A 145 7.44 -3.35 -1.72
CA GLY A 145 6.18 -2.62 -1.74
C GLY A 145 6.22 -1.33 -2.55
N GLY A 146 5.04 -0.79 -2.79
CA GLY A 146 4.82 0.49 -3.44
C GLY A 146 4.81 1.66 -2.45
N MET A 147 5.17 2.83 -2.95
CA MET A 147 5.17 4.07 -2.19
C MET A 147 5.00 5.28 -3.10
N GLY A 148 4.54 6.39 -2.55
CA GLY A 148 4.40 7.64 -3.30
C GLY A 148 3.68 8.72 -2.52
N ILE A 149 3.32 9.79 -3.21
CA ILE A 149 2.49 10.87 -2.68
C ILE A 149 1.08 10.67 -3.23
N PHE A 150 0.06 10.67 -2.39
CA PHE A 150 -1.32 10.56 -2.89
C PHE A 150 -1.64 11.72 -3.82
N ARG A 151 -2.29 11.39 -4.92
CA ARG A 151 -2.76 12.37 -5.90
C ARG A 151 -3.87 13.25 -5.30
N PRO A 152 -4.01 14.50 -5.79
CA PRO A 152 -5.05 15.41 -5.31
C PRO A 152 -6.46 14.85 -5.49
N GLU A 153 -6.71 14.00 -6.47
CA GLU A 153 -7.99 13.32 -6.67
C GLU A 153 -8.37 12.40 -5.52
N VAL A 154 -7.38 11.90 -4.76
CA VAL A 154 -7.61 11.08 -3.57
C VAL A 154 -7.84 11.95 -2.33
N THR A 155 -7.05 13.01 -2.14
CA THR A 155 -7.00 13.74 -0.86
C THR A 155 -7.96 14.93 -0.80
N LYS A 156 -8.06 15.73 -1.86
CA LYS A 156 -8.88 16.94 -1.86
C LYS A 156 -10.39 16.70 -1.67
N PRO A 157 -11.00 15.68 -2.30
CA PRO A 157 -12.41 15.37 -2.05
C PRO A 157 -12.71 15.00 -0.60
N LEU A 158 -11.67 14.56 0.15
CA LEU A 158 -11.78 14.25 1.59
C LEU A 158 -11.56 15.47 2.48
N GLY A 159 -11.22 16.62 1.89
CA GLY A 159 -10.88 17.86 2.62
C GLY A 159 -9.47 17.88 3.20
N VAL A 160 -8.57 17.03 2.70
CA VAL A 160 -7.15 17.00 3.09
C VAL A 160 -6.33 17.72 2.04
N ASN A 161 -5.76 18.86 2.41
CA ASN A 161 -5.01 19.75 1.50
C ASN A 161 -3.50 19.57 1.57
N ASN A 162 -2.98 19.09 2.69
CA ASN A 162 -1.56 18.81 2.86
C ASN A 162 -1.12 17.56 2.09
N PRO A 163 0.13 17.50 1.63
CA PRO A 163 0.68 16.29 1.03
C PRO A 163 0.52 15.07 1.94
N VAL A 164 0.15 13.93 1.36
CA VAL A 164 0.03 12.65 2.04
C VAL A 164 1.01 11.68 1.41
N LEU A 165 2.06 11.35 2.15
CA LEU A 165 2.97 10.27 1.80
C LEU A 165 2.31 8.94 2.13
N ALA A 166 2.37 7.97 1.22
CA ALA A 166 1.78 6.66 1.40
C ALA A 166 2.75 5.54 0.99
N TRP A 167 2.70 4.43 1.69
CA TRP A 167 3.48 3.25 1.39
C TRP A 167 2.74 1.99 1.82
N GLY A 168 2.97 0.88 1.12
CA GLY A 168 2.38 -0.41 1.45
C GLY A 168 3.30 -1.57 1.04
N SER A 169 3.37 -2.60 1.89
CA SER A 169 4.19 -3.79 1.68
C SER A 169 3.46 -5.05 2.11
N GLY A 170 3.69 -6.16 1.39
CA GLY A 170 3.23 -7.48 1.82
C GLY A 170 4.02 -7.95 3.04
N LEU A 171 3.30 -8.27 4.13
CA LEU A 171 3.93 -8.64 5.39
C LEU A 171 4.65 -9.99 5.29
N GLU A 172 4.03 -10.98 4.63
CA GLU A 172 4.60 -12.32 4.47
C GLU A 172 5.94 -12.28 3.75
N ARG A 173 6.10 -11.41 2.77
CA ARG A 173 7.38 -11.27 2.05
C ARG A 173 8.49 -10.75 2.94
N LEU A 174 8.19 -9.83 3.85
CA LEU A 174 9.15 -9.35 4.86
C LEU A 174 9.53 -10.48 5.83
N VAL A 175 8.54 -11.24 6.28
CA VAL A 175 8.74 -12.41 7.16
C VAL A 175 9.58 -13.48 6.47
N MET A 176 9.23 -13.86 5.24
CA MET A 176 10.00 -14.84 4.47
C MET A 176 11.48 -14.47 4.35
N LEU A 177 11.76 -13.21 4.02
CA LEU A 177 13.12 -12.71 3.89
C LEU A 177 13.86 -12.67 5.23
N ARG A 178 13.17 -12.28 6.31
CA ARG A 178 13.75 -12.17 7.64
C ARG A 178 14.07 -13.53 8.26
N TYR A 179 13.20 -14.52 8.02
CA TYR A 179 13.30 -15.87 8.62
C TYR A 179 13.88 -16.93 7.66
N GLY A 180 14.26 -16.54 6.45
CA GLY A 180 14.80 -17.47 5.45
C GLY A 180 13.78 -18.52 4.97
N ILE A 181 12.49 -18.15 4.95
CA ILE A 181 11.41 -19.04 4.51
C ILE A 181 11.34 -18.99 2.98
N ASP A 182 11.40 -20.14 2.35
CA ASP A 182 11.42 -20.31 0.89
C ASP A 182 10.03 -20.44 0.26
N ASP A 183 9.02 -20.79 1.08
CA ASP A 183 7.65 -21.00 0.64
C ASP A 183 6.67 -20.29 1.58
N VAL A 184 5.90 -19.32 1.04
CA VAL A 184 4.93 -18.53 1.80
C VAL A 184 3.83 -19.39 2.43
N ARG A 185 3.51 -20.55 1.86
CA ARG A 185 2.47 -21.45 2.35
C ARG A 185 2.79 -22.00 3.74
N LYS A 186 4.08 -22.15 4.09
CA LYS A 186 4.53 -22.58 5.43
C LYS A 186 4.00 -21.69 6.55
N LEU A 187 3.74 -20.42 6.27
CA LEU A 187 3.16 -19.48 7.24
C LEU A 187 1.69 -19.77 7.57
N TYR A 188 1.01 -20.61 6.77
CA TYR A 188 -0.42 -20.90 6.85
C TYR A 188 -0.76 -22.38 7.03
N GLU A 189 0.22 -23.27 6.98
CA GLU A 189 0.02 -24.72 7.09
C GLU A 189 -0.27 -25.17 8.53
N ASN A 190 -0.05 -24.31 9.53
CA ASN A 190 -0.22 -24.63 10.96
C ASN A 190 0.54 -25.89 11.42
N ASP A 191 1.70 -26.16 10.82
CA ASP A 191 2.60 -27.23 11.25
C ASP A 191 3.16 -26.91 12.64
N LEU A 192 2.77 -27.71 13.63
CA LEU A 192 3.12 -27.47 15.02
C LEU A 192 4.62 -27.66 15.29
N ASP A 193 5.29 -28.57 14.59
CA ASP A 193 6.73 -28.81 14.79
C ASP A 193 7.53 -27.66 14.19
N TRP A 194 7.13 -27.16 13.02
CA TRP A 194 7.70 -25.95 12.45
C TRP A 194 7.47 -24.73 13.34
N LEU A 195 6.23 -24.53 13.84
CA LEU A 195 5.90 -23.39 14.71
C LEU A 195 6.68 -23.39 16.03
N ARG A 196 7.00 -24.58 16.58
CA ARG A 196 7.80 -24.70 17.78
C ARG A 196 9.30 -24.49 17.52
N GLY A 197 9.76 -24.81 16.32
CA GLY A 197 11.16 -24.74 15.93
C GLY A 197 11.61 -23.40 15.36
N VAL A 198 10.68 -22.57 14.84
CA VAL A 198 11.02 -21.28 14.25
C VAL A 198 11.43 -20.27 15.31
N PRO A 199 12.56 -19.57 15.17
CA PRO A 199 12.99 -18.56 16.13
C PRO A 199 12.04 -17.36 16.13
N LEU A 200 11.65 -16.88 17.32
CA LEU A 200 10.71 -15.74 17.46
C LEU A 200 11.29 -14.38 17.02
N CYS A 201 12.59 -14.19 17.13
CA CYS A 201 13.32 -12.96 16.75
C CYS A 201 14.72 -13.32 16.28
N PRO A 202 14.92 -13.73 15.01
CA PRO A 202 16.23 -14.11 14.49
C PRO A 202 17.14 -12.89 14.29
#